data_5a6484794e86fddf46278d3b8c701b3a
#
_entry.id   5a6484794e86fddf46278d3b8c701b3a
#
_cell.length_a   1.000
_cell.length_b   1.000
_cell.length_c   1.000
_cell.angle_alpha   90.00
_cell.angle_beta   90.00
_cell.angle_gamma   90.00
#
_symmetry.space_group_name_H-M   'P 1'
#
loop_
_entity.id
_entity.type
_entity.pdbx_description
1 polymer ?
#
loop_
_entity_poly.entity_id
_entity_poly.type
_entity_poly.pdbx_seq_one_letter_code
_entity_poly.pdbx_strand_id
1 'polypeptide(L)'
;MKFSRPGYWGTTLVLLLFATALGGCAVRGAVPVYEGDAMAAELPPPPAPMASYPDYRLGTGDILQVRFPYHKELESRAVVRPDGQVTVAGLGEFHAIGLTVSELESDIYRRASLSNRDPEVYVIVSAARELRAYIGGEIKRPGFVTLRPGLTSLRAVFERGGFLATAKRNSVVHIRWAPDGAYDARLINLKKVLETGDTTDDMMLGANDVLYVPATMIANANLWVRQYIKDLIPIRPPSTPDIGQ
;
A
#
# COMPACT_ATOMS: atom_id res chain seq x y z
N MET A 1 -0.43 -66.64 -50.22
CA MET A 1 -1.33 -67.64 -50.84
C MET A 1 -2.73 -67.06 -50.95
N LYS A 2 -3.22 -67.04 -52.23
CA LYS A 2 -4.62 -66.94 -52.72
C LYS A 2 -5.49 -65.83 -52.21
N PHE A 3 -5.74 -64.79 -53.05
CA PHE A 3 -6.78 -64.70 -54.10
C PHE A 3 -8.18 -64.91 -53.51
N SER A 4 -9.12 -63.95 -53.59
CA SER A 4 -9.92 -63.72 -54.79
C SER A 4 -10.87 -62.49 -54.60
N ARG A 5 -10.95 -61.60 -55.58
CA ARG A 5 -12.11 -60.80 -55.96
C ARG A 5 -13.00 -61.66 -56.91
N PRO A 6 -14.12 -61.25 -57.45
CA PRO A 6 -14.92 -60.01 -57.45
C PRO A 6 -16.44 -60.25 -57.40
N GLY A 7 -17.25 -59.18 -57.60
CA GLY A 7 -18.67 -59.33 -57.96
C GLY A 7 -19.41 -58.02 -58.08
N TYR A 8 -19.44 -57.48 -59.30
CA TYR A 8 -20.30 -56.41 -59.77
C TYR A 8 -21.75 -56.91 -59.91
N TRP A 9 -22.67 -55.98 -60.09
CA TRP A 9 -24.03 -55.92 -60.67
C TRP A 9 -25.01 -55.52 -59.56
N GLY A 10 -25.86 -54.49 -59.74
CA GLY A 10 -26.48 -53.93 -60.90
C GLY A 10 -27.28 -52.70 -60.55
N THR A 11 -27.35 -51.92 -61.58
CA THR A 11 -28.18 -50.77 -61.83
C THR A 11 -29.64 -50.97 -61.46
N THR A 12 -30.22 -50.00 -60.71
CA THR A 12 -31.61 -49.54 -61.01
C THR A 12 -31.79 -48.07 -60.61
N LEU A 13 -32.08 -47.32 -61.62
CA LEU A 13 -32.56 -45.94 -61.66
C LEU A 13 -33.94 -45.86 -61.04
N VAL A 14 -34.15 -45.14 -59.97
CA VAL A 14 -35.46 -44.64 -59.60
C VAL A 14 -35.35 -43.14 -59.33
N LEU A 15 -35.80 -42.41 -60.33
CA LEU A 15 -36.10 -41.01 -60.25
C LEU A 15 -37.36 -40.84 -59.38
N LEU A 16 -37.26 -40.23 -58.24
CA LEU A 16 -38.42 -39.76 -57.51
C LEU A 16 -38.21 -38.31 -57.10
N LEU A 17 -38.90 -37.45 -57.78
CA LEU A 17 -39.13 -36.06 -57.44
C LEU A 17 -39.63 -35.93 -56.02
N PHE A 18 -38.92 -35.28 -55.14
CA PHE A 18 -39.45 -34.76 -53.91
C PHE A 18 -39.25 -33.27 -53.81
N ALA A 19 -40.36 -32.63 -53.74
CA ALA A 19 -40.52 -31.18 -53.72
C ALA A 19 -39.80 -30.54 -52.55
N THR A 20 -39.17 -29.45 -52.83
CA THR A 20 -38.55 -28.50 -51.92
C THR A 20 -39.58 -27.92 -50.95
N ALA A 21 -39.44 -28.24 -49.67
CA ALA A 21 -39.99 -27.42 -48.60
C ALA A 21 -38.82 -26.70 -47.93
N LEU A 22 -38.55 -25.49 -48.41
CA LEU A 22 -37.69 -24.52 -47.73
C LEU A 22 -38.41 -24.02 -46.47
N GLY A 23 -38.35 -24.80 -45.41
CA GLY A 23 -38.68 -24.36 -44.06
C GLY A 23 -37.51 -23.60 -43.45
N GLY A 24 -37.40 -22.30 -43.74
CA GLY A 24 -36.49 -21.42 -43.04
C GLY A 24 -36.90 -21.30 -41.58
N CYS A 25 -36.22 -22.01 -40.69
CA CYS A 25 -36.25 -21.70 -39.26
C CYS A 25 -35.55 -20.37 -39.05
N ALA A 26 -36.31 -19.27 -39.16
CA ALA A 26 -35.89 -18.01 -38.58
C ALA A 26 -35.89 -18.17 -37.03
N VAL A 27 -34.71 -18.51 -36.50
CA VAL A 27 -34.47 -18.33 -35.06
C VAL A 27 -34.48 -16.84 -34.82
N ARG A 28 -35.64 -16.26 -34.60
CA ARG A 28 -35.77 -14.97 -33.96
C ARG A 28 -35.37 -15.17 -32.49
N GLY A 29 -34.06 -15.14 -32.24
CA GLY A 29 -33.52 -14.86 -30.93
C GLY A 29 -33.97 -13.44 -30.58
N ALA A 30 -35.05 -13.33 -29.83
CA ALA A 30 -35.37 -12.09 -29.15
C ALA A 30 -34.22 -11.83 -28.20
N VAL A 31 -33.32 -10.93 -28.58
CA VAL A 31 -32.38 -10.34 -27.63
C VAL A 31 -33.27 -9.67 -26.58
N PRO A 32 -33.18 -10.05 -25.30
CA PRO A 32 -33.94 -9.32 -24.28
C PRO A 32 -33.43 -7.88 -24.34
N VAL A 33 -34.32 -6.98 -24.78
CA VAL A 33 -34.12 -5.55 -24.60
C VAL A 33 -34.12 -5.36 -23.10
N TYR A 34 -32.96 -5.15 -22.51
CA TYR A 34 -32.86 -4.70 -21.14
C TYR A 34 -33.50 -3.31 -21.09
N GLU A 35 -34.74 -3.25 -20.67
CA GLU A 35 -35.38 -1.99 -20.29
C GLU A 35 -34.55 -1.40 -19.15
N GLY A 36 -33.89 -0.28 -19.44
CA GLY A 36 -32.88 0.34 -18.57
C GLY A 36 -33.38 0.97 -17.26
N ASP A 37 -34.63 0.66 -16.88
CA ASP A 37 -35.24 1.29 -15.70
C ASP A 37 -35.14 0.42 -14.41
N ALA A 38 -34.72 -0.84 -14.51
CA ALA A 38 -34.64 -1.71 -13.34
C ALA A 38 -33.25 -1.73 -12.68
N MET A 39 -32.25 -1.05 -13.24
CA MET A 39 -30.86 -1.01 -12.69
C MET A 39 -30.42 0.38 -12.24
N ALA A 40 -31.37 1.32 -12.10
CA ALA A 40 -31.19 2.50 -11.27
C ALA A 40 -31.40 2.17 -9.77
N ALA A 41 -31.48 0.87 -9.42
CA ALA A 41 -31.45 0.44 -8.04
C ALA A 41 -30.07 0.71 -7.48
N GLU A 42 -29.92 1.95 -6.96
CA GLU A 42 -29.09 2.24 -5.81
C GLU A 42 -27.70 1.59 -5.88
N LEU A 43 -26.83 2.16 -6.72
CA LEU A 43 -25.39 2.01 -6.47
C LEU A 43 -25.18 2.30 -4.99
N PRO A 44 -24.55 1.38 -4.24
CA PRO A 44 -24.24 1.69 -2.85
C PRO A 44 -23.54 3.04 -2.81
N PRO A 45 -23.84 3.90 -1.84
CA PRO A 45 -23.22 5.21 -1.75
C PRO A 45 -21.71 5.01 -1.89
N PRO A 46 -21.00 5.89 -2.63
CA PRO A 46 -19.57 5.77 -2.77
C PRO A 46 -18.98 5.60 -1.37
N PRO A 47 -18.02 4.68 -1.18
CA PRO A 47 -17.42 4.50 0.13
C PRO A 47 -17.05 5.87 0.65
N ALA A 48 -17.41 6.13 1.92
CA ALA A 48 -17.08 7.41 2.58
C ALA A 48 -15.64 7.76 2.22
N PRO A 49 -15.33 9.03 1.88
CA PRO A 49 -14.00 9.42 1.46
C PRO A 49 -13.03 8.82 2.47
N MET A 50 -12.17 7.92 1.98
CA MET A 50 -11.18 7.26 2.81
C MET A 50 -10.48 8.37 3.58
N ALA A 51 -10.47 8.26 4.92
CA ALA A 51 -9.88 9.25 5.80
C ALA A 51 -8.62 9.78 5.13
N SER A 52 -8.57 11.08 4.88
CA SER A 52 -7.49 11.71 4.12
C SER A 52 -6.18 11.21 4.71
N TYR A 53 -5.41 10.49 3.92
CA TYR A 53 -4.06 10.14 4.34
C TYR A 53 -3.35 11.45 4.69
N PRO A 54 -2.68 11.52 5.85
CA PRO A 54 -1.92 12.71 6.18
C PRO A 54 -0.98 12.99 5.01
N ASP A 55 -0.89 14.25 4.60
CA ASP A 55 -0.03 14.68 3.50
C ASP A 55 1.37 14.09 3.69
N TYR A 56 1.90 13.48 2.62
CA TYR A 56 3.24 12.93 2.67
C TYR A 56 4.23 14.02 3.01
N ARG A 57 5.00 13.82 4.09
CA ARG A 57 6.08 14.73 4.48
C ARG A 57 7.42 14.11 4.18
N LEU A 58 8.26 14.89 3.52
CA LEU A 58 9.61 14.52 3.14
C LEU A 58 10.44 14.13 4.37
N GLY A 59 11.29 13.15 4.21
CA GLY A 59 12.15 12.69 5.28
C GLY A 59 13.51 12.22 4.76
N THR A 60 14.44 12.05 5.69
CA THR A 60 15.81 11.60 5.39
C THR A 60 15.80 10.31 4.56
N GLY A 61 16.55 10.32 3.46
CA GLY A 61 16.66 9.19 2.54
C GLY A 61 15.67 9.21 1.39
N ASP A 62 14.70 10.13 1.36
CA ASP A 62 13.84 10.31 0.20
C ASP A 62 14.67 10.80 -1.00
N ILE A 63 14.37 10.26 -2.17
CA ILE A 63 15.01 10.65 -3.43
C ILE A 63 14.04 11.52 -4.21
N LEU A 64 14.44 12.76 -4.43
CA LEU A 64 13.68 13.76 -5.16
C LEU A 64 14.25 13.97 -6.55
N GLN A 65 13.38 14.19 -7.51
CA GLN A 65 13.74 14.71 -8.82
C GLN A 65 13.13 16.10 -8.95
N VAL A 66 13.98 17.11 -9.01
CA VAL A 66 13.59 18.50 -9.27
C VAL A 66 13.70 18.75 -10.75
N ARG A 67 12.63 19.11 -11.38
CA ARG A 67 12.54 19.35 -12.83
C ARG A 67 12.20 20.79 -13.15
N PHE A 68 12.90 21.30 -14.16
CA PHE A 68 12.67 22.62 -14.71
C PHE A 68 12.47 22.50 -16.23
N PRO A 69 11.23 22.47 -16.75
CA PRO A 69 10.94 22.21 -18.16
C PRO A 69 11.72 23.10 -19.13
N TYR A 70 11.97 24.35 -18.74
CA TYR A 70 12.66 25.35 -19.57
C TYR A 70 14.13 25.60 -19.16
N HIS A 71 14.60 25.00 -18.05
CA HIS A 71 15.93 25.20 -17.48
C HIS A 71 16.57 23.87 -17.09
N LYS A 72 16.92 23.06 -18.09
CA LYS A 72 17.46 21.70 -17.88
C LYS A 72 18.75 21.67 -17.08
N GLU A 73 19.52 22.75 -17.09
CA GLU A 73 20.75 22.93 -16.30
C GLU A 73 20.48 22.97 -14.78
N LEU A 74 19.25 23.27 -14.36
CA LEU A 74 18.80 23.23 -12.97
C LEU A 74 18.17 21.89 -12.57
N GLU A 75 17.88 21.02 -13.54
CA GLU A 75 17.34 19.69 -13.21
C GLU A 75 18.34 18.92 -12.38
N SER A 76 17.82 18.33 -11.30
CA SER A 76 18.66 17.55 -10.40
C SER A 76 17.91 16.40 -9.74
N ARG A 77 18.64 15.32 -9.51
CA ARG A 77 18.21 14.26 -8.61
C ARG A 77 18.93 14.46 -7.29
N ALA A 78 18.18 14.63 -6.23
CA ALA A 78 18.71 14.96 -4.92
C ALA A 78 18.17 13.99 -3.87
N VAL A 79 18.96 13.71 -2.85
CA VAL A 79 18.58 12.89 -1.70
C VAL A 79 18.42 13.82 -0.50
N VAL A 80 17.34 13.63 0.26
CA VAL A 80 17.20 14.33 1.54
C VAL A 80 18.25 13.76 2.51
N ARG A 81 19.19 14.61 2.89
CA ARG A 81 20.34 14.28 3.73
C ARG A 81 19.92 14.06 5.20
N PRO A 82 20.77 13.45 6.03
CA PRO A 82 20.52 13.30 7.48
C PRO A 82 20.31 14.62 8.22
N ASP A 83 20.89 15.73 7.73
CA ASP A 83 20.68 17.08 8.29
C ASP A 83 19.32 17.68 7.85
N GLY A 84 18.51 16.95 7.09
CA GLY A 84 17.20 17.38 6.63
C GLY A 84 17.23 18.30 5.42
N GLN A 85 18.38 18.50 4.80
CA GLN A 85 18.53 19.37 3.65
C GLN A 85 18.58 18.60 2.33
N VAL A 86 18.25 19.27 1.24
CA VAL A 86 18.38 18.81 -0.12
C VAL A 86 19.14 19.85 -0.95
N THR A 87 20.08 19.40 -1.79
CA THR A 87 20.83 20.28 -2.68
C THR A 87 20.24 20.24 -4.07
N VAL A 88 19.87 21.41 -4.60
CA VAL A 88 19.34 21.57 -5.96
C VAL A 88 20.43 22.27 -6.80
N ALA A 89 20.73 21.69 -7.97
CA ALA A 89 21.76 22.22 -8.87
C ALA A 89 21.49 23.70 -9.22
N GLY A 90 22.53 24.52 -9.14
CA GLY A 90 22.46 25.95 -9.46
C GLY A 90 21.69 26.84 -8.46
N LEU A 91 20.95 26.25 -7.52
CA LEU A 91 20.12 26.99 -6.55
C LEU A 91 20.59 26.83 -5.10
N GLY A 92 21.43 25.80 -4.80
CA GLY A 92 21.97 25.58 -3.48
C GLY A 92 21.12 24.66 -2.60
N GLU A 93 21.19 24.86 -1.29
CA GLU A 93 20.58 23.99 -0.29
C GLU A 93 19.20 24.52 0.16
N PHE A 94 18.26 23.58 0.40
CA PHE A 94 16.93 23.83 0.88
C PHE A 94 16.61 22.90 2.05
N HIS A 95 15.91 23.40 3.03
CA HIS A 95 15.33 22.57 4.09
C HIS A 95 14.18 21.76 3.51
N ALA A 96 14.21 20.44 3.65
CA ALA A 96 13.22 19.56 3.05
C ALA A 96 12.49 18.68 4.09
N ILE A 97 13.19 18.28 5.17
CA ILE A 97 12.59 17.37 6.16
C ILE A 97 11.33 17.98 6.81
N GLY A 98 10.25 17.18 6.86
CA GLY A 98 8.98 17.60 7.44
C GLY A 98 8.09 18.45 6.52
N LEU A 99 8.62 19.00 5.42
CA LEU A 99 7.83 19.70 4.43
C LEU A 99 7.04 18.76 3.53
N THR A 100 5.93 19.22 3.02
CA THR A 100 5.25 18.59 1.89
C THR A 100 6.00 18.87 0.58
N VAL A 101 5.69 18.12 -0.47
CA VAL A 101 6.25 18.35 -1.81
C VAL A 101 5.95 19.77 -2.29
N SER A 102 4.70 20.24 -2.12
CA SER A 102 4.26 21.57 -2.55
C SER A 102 4.92 22.70 -1.78
N GLU A 103 5.20 22.51 -0.49
CA GLU A 103 5.95 23.49 0.31
C GLU A 103 7.38 23.63 -0.21
N LEU A 104 8.06 22.51 -0.49
CA LEU A 104 9.41 22.51 -1.05
C LEU A 104 9.43 23.11 -2.47
N GLU A 105 8.45 22.80 -3.33
CA GLU A 105 8.30 23.41 -4.65
C GLU A 105 8.22 24.94 -4.55
N SER A 106 7.42 25.44 -3.62
CA SER A 106 7.26 26.88 -3.39
C SER A 106 8.56 27.54 -2.96
N ASP A 107 9.35 26.88 -2.12
CA ASP A 107 10.64 27.40 -1.67
C ASP A 107 11.67 27.43 -2.80
N ILE A 108 11.71 26.38 -3.63
CA ILE A 108 12.59 26.30 -4.79
C ILE A 108 12.17 27.36 -5.83
N TYR A 109 10.85 27.49 -6.11
CA TYR A 109 10.32 28.51 -7.03
C TYR A 109 10.76 29.91 -6.62
N ARG A 110 10.58 30.28 -5.34
CA ARG A 110 10.98 31.59 -4.82
C ARG A 110 12.46 31.88 -5.06
N ARG A 111 13.35 30.91 -4.85
CA ARG A 111 14.78 31.12 -5.07
C ARG A 111 15.12 31.15 -6.55
N ALA A 112 14.52 30.28 -7.37
CA ALA A 112 14.76 30.25 -8.81
C ALA A 112 14.30 31.56 -9.49
N SER A 113 13.22 32.17 -9.01
CA SER A 113 12.68 33.45 -9.53
C SER A 113 13.62 34.64 -9.34
N LEU A 114 14.64 34.53 -8.47
CA LEU A 114 15.64 35.58 -8.32
C LEU A 114 16.59 35.67 -9.52
N SER A 115 16.79 34.58 -10.22
CA SER A 115 17.75 34.49 -11.34
C SER A 115 17.09 34.15 -12.67
N ASN A 116 15.89 33.59 -12.67
CA ASN A 116 15.17 33.16 -13.84
C ASN A 116 13.79 33.81 -13.89
N ARG A 117 13.37 34.23 -15.09
CA ARG A 117 12.07 34.86 -15.28
C ARG A 117 10.99 33.77 -15.35
N ASP A 118 10.06 33.79 -14.40
CA ASP A 118 8.92 32.86 -14.32
C ASP A 118 9.28 31.36 -14.45
N PRO A 119 10.10 30.82 -13.53
CA PRO A 119 10.55 29.43 -13.62
C PRO A 119 9.42 28.47 -13.26
N GLU A 120 9.13 27.49 -14.12
CA GLU A 120 8.30 26.35 -13.73
C GLU A 120 9.14 25.33 -12.97
N VAL A 121 8.66 24.88 -11.80
CA VAL A 121 9.35 23.93 -10.91
C VAL A 121 8.41 22.79 -10.58
N TYR A 122 8.91 21.57 -10.71
CA TYR A 122 8.22 20.36 -10.27
C TYR A 122 9.14 19.53 -9.39
N VAL A 123 8.66 19.18 -8.20
CA VAL A 123 9.34 18.25 -7.31
C VAL A 123 8.64 16.91 -7.30
N ILE A 124 9.33 15.88 -7.72
CA ILE A 124 8.80 14.52 -7.83
C ILE A 124 9.54 13.63 -6.83
N VAL A 125 8.83 12.95 -5.95
CA VAL A 125 9.41 11.91 -5.09
C VAL A 125 9.64 10.68 -5.95
N SER A 126 10.88 10.47 -6.40
CA SER A 126 11.27 9.33 -7.25
C SER A 126 11.36 8.03 -6.47
N ALA A 127 11.78 8.11 -5.19
CA ALA A 127 11.73 7.00 -4.27
C ALA A 127 11.51 7.55 -2.85
N ALA A 128 10.44 7.13 -2.23
CA ALA A 128 10.20 7.40 -0.82
C ALA A 128 11.03 6.41 0.03
N ARG A 129 11.50 6.88 1.19
CA ARG A 129 12.12 5.99 2.17
C ARG A 129 11.16 4.86 2.53
N GLU A 130 11.69 3.65 2.67
CA GLU A 130 10.88 2.55 3.17
C GLU A 130 10.57 2.75 4.66
N LEU A 131 9.34 3.11 4.94
CA LEU A 131 8.83 3.10 6.30
C LEU A 131 8.54 1.65 6.69
N ARG A 132 8.99 1.25 7.87
CA ARG A 132 8.85 -0.13 8.37
C ARG A 132 8.28 -0.13 9.77
N ALA A 133 7.53 -1.19 10.10
CA ALA A 133 7.15 -1.55 11.45
C ALA A 133 7.71 -2.93 11.79
N TYR A 134 7.92 -3.22 13.05
CA TYR A 134 8.38 -4.52 13.51
C TYR A 134 7.22 -5.34 14.09
N ILE A 135 7.09 -6.58 13.66
CA ILE A 135 6.09 -7.51 14.16
C ILE A 135 6.81 -8.69 14.79
N GLY A 136 6.55 -8.92 16.07
CA GLY A 136 7.25 -9.96 16.84
C GLY A 136 6.35 -10.79 17.73
N GLY A 137 6.96 -11.76 18.43
CA GLY A 137 6.27 -12.67 19.34
C GLY A 137 5.67 -13.89 18.64
N GLU A 138 4.51 -14.33 19.09
CA GLU A 138 3.82 -15.56 18.67
C GLU A 138 3.14 -15.43 17.31
N ILE A 139 3.95 -15.19 16.29
CA ILE A 139 3.55 -15.16 14.87
C ILE A 139 4.46 -16.08 14.06
N LYS A 140 4.00 -16.52 12.88
CA LYS A 140 4.75 -17.51 12.07
C LYS A 140 6.10 -16.99 11.57
N ARG A 141 6.20 -15.72 11.20
CA ARG A 141 7.40 -15.11 10.62
C ARG A 141 7.67 -13.73 11.24
N PRO A 142 8.27 -13.65 12.44
CA PRO A 142 8.66 -12.37 13.03
C PRO A 142 9.58 -11.57 12.12
N GLY A 143 9.52 -10.24 12.18
CA GLY A 143 10.38 -9.36 11.42
C GLY A 143 9.70 -8.07 10.99
N PHE A 144 10.35 -7.32 10.11
CA PHE A 144 9.85 -6.06 9.60
C PHE A 144 8.78 -6.26 8.53
N VAL A 145 7.80 -5.35 8.52
CA VAL A 145 6.86 -5.15 7.40
C VAL A 145 7.07 -3.76 6.83
N THR A 146 7.02 -3.64 5.50
CA THR A 146 7.04 -2.33 4.84
C THR A 146 5.66 -1.70 4.93
N LEU A 147 5.61 -0.48 5.43
CA LEU A 147 4.36 0.25 5.57
C LEU A 147 3.81 0.65 4.20
N ARG A 148 2.53 0.42 4.05
CA ARG A 148 1.73 0.85 2.90
C ARG A 148 0.48 1.55 3.40
N PRO A 149 -0.11 2.44 2.61
CA PRO A 149 -1.38 3.05 2.96
C PRO A 149 -2.43 1.99 3.36
N GLY A 150 -3.06 2.16 4.52
CA GLY A 150 -4.05 1.23 5.03
C GLY A 150 -3.51 -0.06 5.66
N LEU A 151 -2.22 -0.16 5.96
CA LEU A 151 -1.67 -1.29 6.69
C LEU A 151 -2.02 -1.19 8.17
N THR A 152 -2.90 -2.08 8.62
CA THR A 152 -3.33 -2.17 10.01
C THR A 152 -2.55 -3.25 10.78
N SER A 153 -2.67 -3.25 12.10
CA SER A 153 -2.08 -4.24 12.99
C SER A 153 -2.43 -5.67 12.59
N LEU A 154 -3.71 -5.93 12.31
CA LEU A 154 -4.16 -7.26 11.91
C LEU A 154 -3.62 -7.67 10.55
N ARG A 155 -3.68 -6.77 9.56
CA ARG A 155 -3.13 -7.02 8.21
C ARG A 155 -1.64 -7.31 8.26
N ALA A 156 -0.87 -6.57 9.06
CA ALA A 156 0.56 -6.79 9.23
C ALA A 156 0.88 -8.17 9.81
N VAL A 157 0.11 -8.62 10.80
CA VAL A 157 0.25 -9.99 11.33
C VAL A 157 -0.02 -11.03 10.25
N PHE A 158 -1.06 -10.86 9.42
CA PHE A 158 -1.35 -11.78 8.32
C PHE A 158 -0.26 -11.76 7.23
N GLU A 159 0.30 -10.62 6.87
CA GLU A 159 1.46 -10.54 5.96
C GLU A 159 2.66 -11.34 6.49
N ARG A 160 2.81 -11.41 7.81
CA ARG A 160 3.84 -12.20 8.48
C ARG A 160 3.44 -13.67 8.70
N GLY A 161 2.35 -14.12 8.05
CA GLY A 161 1.90 -15.52 8.05
C GLY A 161 0.86 -15.86 9.13
N GLY A 162 0.41 -14.88 9.89
CA GLY A 162 -0.62 -15.04 10.92
C GLY A 162 -0.07 -15.50 12.27
N PHE A 163 -0.99 -15.68 13.20
CA PHE A 163 -0.73 -16.06 14.58
C PHE A 163 -0.31 -17.54 14.73
N LEU A 164 0.55 -17.84 15.68
CA LEU A 164 0.74 -19.20 16.19
C LEU A 164 -0.45 -19.63 17.07
N ALA A 165 -0.57 -20.92 17.31
CA ALA A 165 -1.63 -21.49 18.17
C ALA A 165 -1.52 -21.00 19.63
N THR A 166 -0.30 -20.72 20.10
CA THR A 166 0.03 -20.19 21.42
C THR A 166 -0.26 -18.72 21.61
N ALA A 167 -0.53 -17.98 20.52
CA ALA A 167 -0.68 -16.53 20.52
C ALA A 167 -1.89 -16.05 21.35
N LYS A 168 -1.67 -15.10 22.24
CA LYS A 168 -2.71 -14.38 22.99
C LYS A 168 -3.19 -13.16 22.21
N ARG A 169 -4.10 -13.37 21.26
CA ARG A 169 -4.62 -12.36 20.33
C ARG A 169 -5.41 -11.23 20.98
N ASN A 170 -5.87 -11.42 22.20
CA ASN A 170 -6.60 -10.42 23.00
C ASN A 170 -5.70 -9.53 23.87
N SER A 171 -4.38 -9.70 23.79
CA SER A 171 -3.42 -8.97 24.62
C SER A 171 -2.17 -8.59 23.80
N VAL A 172 -2.38 -8.16 22.57
CA VAL A 172 -1.29 -7.73 21.68
C VAL A 172 -0.82 -6.35 22.11
N VAL A 173 0.49 -6.15 22.21
CA VAL A 173 1.09 -4.86 22.59
C VAL A 173 1.44 -4.11 21.32
N HIS A 174 0.91 -2.90 21.16
CA HIS A 174 1.30 -1.94 20.16
C HIS A 174 2.10 -0.83 20.82
N ILE A 175 3.30 -0.57 20.31
CA ILE A 175 4.23 0.45 20.81
C ILE A 175 4.50 1.42 19.69
N ARG A 176 4.26 2.70 19.96
CA ARG A 176 4.58 3.81 19.06
C ARG A 176 5.57 4.75 19.72
N TRP A 177 6.62 5.08 19.00
CA TRP A 177 7.63 6.02 19.45
C TRP A 177 7.28 7.44 19.03
N ALA A 178 7.40 8.37 19.97
CA ALA A 178 7.30 9.79 19.70
C ALA A 178 8.67 10.36 19.31
N PRO A 179 8.71 11.50 18.60
CA PRO A 179 9.98 12.13 18.19
C PRO A 179 10.90 12.53 19.32
N ASP A 180 10.37 12.77 20.52
CA ASP A 180 11.10 13.10 21.76
C ASP A 180 11.72 11.86 22.45
N GLY A 181 11.56 10.68 21.86
CA GLY A 181 12.04 9.42 22.43
C GLY A 181 11.09 8.80 23.47
N ALA A 182 9.98 9.45 23.79
CA ALA A 182 8.90 8.82 24.56
C ALA A 182 8.22 7.71 23.75
N TYR A 183 7.52 6.82 24.43
CA TYR A 183 6.72 5.80 23.76
C TYR A 183 5.32 5.74 24.34
N ASP A 184 4.34 5.42 23.50
CA ASP A 184 2.98 5.08 23.87
C ASP A 184 2.78 3.58 23.65
N ALA A 185 2.50 2.84 24.70
CA ALA A 185 2.27 1.41 24.62
C ALA A 185 0.82 1.07 25.00
N ARG A 186 0.12 0.43 24.05
CA ARG A 186 -1.30 0.06 24.20
C ARG A 186 -1.50 -1.43 24.05
N LEU A 187 -2.45 -1.97 24.82
CA LEU A 187 -2.98 -3.30 24.58
C LEU A 187 -4.11 -3.20 23.54
N ILE A 188 -4.03 -4.00 22.52
CA ILE A 188 -5.06 -4.13 21.48
C ILE A 188 -5.60 -5.56 21.43
N ASN A 189 -6.89 -5.68 21.18
CA ASN A 189 -7.59 -6.97 21.18
C ASN A 189 -7.91 -7.41 19.74
N LEU A 190 -6.92 -7.99 19.07
CA LEU A 190 -7.10 -8.49 17.70
C LEU A 190 -7.99 -9.74 17.62
N LYS A 191 -8.23 -10.44 18.75
CA LYS A 191 -9.22 -11.51 18.82
C LYS A 191 -10.63 -10.96 18.59
N LYS A 192 -11.00 -9.86 19.25
CA LYS A 192 -12.30 -9.19 19.08
C LYS A 192 -12.51 -8.78 17.61
N VAL A 193 -11.49 -8.17 17.00
CA VAL A 193 -11.55 -7.79 15.57
C VAL A 193 -11.89 -8.99 14.67
N LEU A 194 -11.26 -10.15 14.91
CA LEU A 194 -11.46 -11.38 14.14
C LEU A 194 -12.83 -12.01 14.35
N GLU A 195 -13.38 -11.95 15.56
CA GLU A 195 -14.62 -12.63 15.94
C GLU A 195 -15.86 -11.79 15.69
N THR A 196 -15.78 -10.48 15.85
CA THR A 196 -16.94 -9.58 15.79
C THR A 196 -16.92 -8.63 14.59
N GLY A 197 -15.79 -8.48 13.92
CA GLY A 197 -15.59 -7.45 12.88
C GLY A 197 -15.45 -6.03 13.43
N ASP A 198 -15.39 -5.85 14.75
CA ASP A 198 -15.18 -4.54 15.37
C ASP A 198 -13.70 -4.11 15.21
N THR A 199 -13.46 -3.18 14.31
CA THR A 199 -12.12 -2.72 13.94
C THR A 199 -11.54 -1.65 14.89
N THR A 200 -12.18 -1.34 16.00
CA THR A 200 -11.73 -0.29 16.96
C THR A 200 -10.28 -0.51 17.42
N ASP A 201 -9.90 -1.78 17.63
CA ASP A 201 -8.56 -2.17 18.09
C ASP A 201 -7.60 -2.51 16.94
N ASP A 202 -8.05 -2.43 15.67
CA ASP A 202 -7.21 -2.67 14.51
C ASP A 202 -6.53 -1.36 14.06
N MET A 203 -5.49 -0.97 14.77
CA MET A 203 -4.80 0.29 14.59
C MET A 203 -3.97 0.33 13.31
N MET A 204 -3.95 1.47 12.65
CA MET A 204 -3.00 1.73 11.55
C MET A 204 -1.57 1.81 12.10
N LEU A 205 -0.66 1.09 11.45
CA LEU A 205 0.76 1.11 11.83
C LEU A 205 1.45 2.35 11.27
N GLY A 206 2.28 2.95 12.10
CA GLY A 206 3.19 4.05 11.75
C GLY A 206 4.64 3.59 11.61
N ALA A 207 5.50 4.51 11.17
CA ALA A 207 6.93 4.25 11.05
C ALA A 207 7.55 3.92 12.42
N ASN A 208 8.36 2.86 12.45
CA ASN A 208 9.01 2.33 13.65
C ASN A 208 8.06 1.81 14.73
N ASP A 209 6.77 1.64 14.44
CA ASP A 209 5.88 0.96 15.37
C ASP A 209 6.36 -0.48 15.62
N VAL A 210 6.15 -0.94 16.85
CA VAL A 210 6.41 -2.32 17.24
C VAL A 210 5.09 -2.97 17.65
N LEU A 211 4.76 -4.08 16.99
CA LEU A 211 3.62 -4.91 17.35
C LEU A 211 4.14 -6.23 17.93
N TYR A 212 3.86 -6.50 19.18
CA TYR A 212 4.28 -7.72 19.85
C TYR A 212 3.10 -8.59 20.25
N VAL A 213 3.09 -9.83 19.79
CA VAL A 213 2.07 -10.83 20.09
C VAL A 213 2.59 -11.76 21.18
N PRO A 214 2.06 -11.71 22.41
CA PRO A 214 2.57 -12.54 23.49
C PRO A 214 1.99 -13.95 23.51
N ALA A 215 2.67 -14.87 24.20
CA ALA A 215 2.16 -16.20 24.53
C ALA A 215 1.23 -16.20 25.77
N THR A 216 1.35 -15.20 26.63
CA THR A 216 0.59 -15.07 27.87
C THR A 216 -0.14 -13.74 27.94
N MET A 217 -1.15 -13.63 28.81
CA MET A 217 -1.87 -12.38 29.02
C MET A 217 -0.96 -11.31 29.62
N ILE A 218 -1.02 -10.12 29.06
CA ILE A 218 -0.34 -8.93 29.57
C ILE A 218 -1.40 -8.02 30.20
N ALA A 219 -1.24 -7.67 31.47
CA ALA A 219 -2.17 -6.82 32.19
C ALA A 219 -1.89 -5.32 31.98
N ASN A 220 -0.63 -4.95 31.76
CA ASN A 220 -0.21 -3.56 31.60
C ASN A 220 0.91 -3.44 30.57
N ALA A 221 0.61 -2.82 29.41
CA ALA A 221 1.55 -2.67 28.31
C ALA A 221 2.78 -1.85 28.70
N ASN A 222 2.60 -0.71 29.38
CA ASN A 222 3.71 0.16 29.77
C ASN A 222 4.67 -0.52 30.74
N LEU A 223 4.14 -1.27 31.71
CA LEU A 223 4.97 -2.03 32.65
C LEU A 223 5.75 -3.12 31.92
N TRP A 224 5.08 -3.84 31.02
CA TRP A 224 5.69 -4.91 30.23
C TRP A 224 6.82 -4.37 29.32
N VAL A 225 6.61 -3.23 28.63
CA VAL A 225 7.64 -2.60 27.80
C VAL A 225 8.85 -2.20 28.64
N ARG A 226 8.64 -1.64 29.82
CA ARG A 226 9.76 -1.29 30.72
C ARG A 226 10.58 -2.50 31.16
N GLN A 227 9.94 -3.65 31.35
CA GLN A 227 10.60 -4.87 31.83
C GLN A 227 11.30 -5.67 30.72
N TYR A 228 10.72 -5.68 29.51
CA TYR A 228 11.12 -6.66 28.49
C TYR A 228 11.65 -6.06 27.19
N ILE A 229 11.31 -4.82 26.87
CA ILE A 229 11.67 -4.25 25.56
C ILE A 229 12.80 -3.23 25.66
N LYS A 230 12.89 -2.49 26.74
CA LYS A 230 13.90 -1.43 26.89
C LYS A 230 15.34 -1.93 26.68
N ASP A 231 15.59 -3.19 27.04
CA ASP A 231 16.91 -3.82 26.92
C ASP A 231 17.10 -4.69 25.67
N LEU A 232 16.01 -5.01 24.96
CA LEU A 232 15.99 -5.95 23.81
C LEU A 232 16.02 -5.27 22.44
N ILE A 233 15.55 -4.05 22.35
CA ILE A 233 15.56 -3.29 21.10
C ILE A 233 16.49 -2.08 21.29
N PRO A 234 17.69 -2.10 20.70
CA PRO A 234 18.56 -0.93 20.67
C PRO A 234 18.01 0.06 19.63
N ILE A 235 16.78 0.53 19.83
CA ILE A 235 16.25 1.67 19.09
C ILE A 235 16.88 2.89 19.77
N ARG A 236 18.06 3.27 19.26
CA ARG A 236 18.64 4.56 19.58
C ARG A 236 17.68 5.61 19.02
N PRO A 237 17.05 6.46 19.86
CA PRO A 237 16.31 7.60 19.32
C PRO A 237 17.27 8.38 18.43
N PRO A 238 16.79 8.98 17.32
CA PRO A 238 17.62 9.86 16.52
C PRO A 238 18.20 10.90 17.48
N SER A 239 19.53 10.91 17.58
CA SER A 239 20.23 11.90 18.38
C SER A 239 19.85 13.26 17.86
N THR A 240 19.15 14.07 18.65
CA THR A 240 19.07 15.51 18.44
C THR A 240 20.51 16.00 18.30
N PRO A 241 20.88 16.65 17.19
CA PRO A 241 22.20 17.28 17.14
C PRO A 241 22.24 18.29 18.29
N ASP A 242 23.23 18.12 19.15
CA ASP A 242 23.56 19.09 20.19
C ASP A 242 24.01 20.37 19.46
N ILE A 243 23.09 21.30 19.31
CA ILE A 243 23.39 22.65 18.84
C ILE A 243 24.06 23.33 20.02
N GLY A 244 25.40 23.13 20.13
CA GLY A 244 26.24 23.79 21.08
C GLY A 244 26.00 25.29 21.08
N GLN A 245 25.83 25.80 22.29
CA GLN A 245 25.76 27.23 22.59
C GLN A 245 27.05 27.93 22.21
#